data_504a2694ca2d9893d907c8c01585ebc6
#
_entry.id   504a2694ca2d9893d907c8c01585ebc6
#
_cell.length_a   1.000
_cell.length_b   1.000
_cell.length_c   1.000
_cell.angle_alpha   90.00
_cell.angle_beta   90.00
_cell.angle_gamma   90.00
#
_symmetry.space_group_name_H-M   'P 1'
#
loop_
_entity.id
_entity.type
_entity.pdbx_description
1 polymer ?
#
loop_
_entity_poly.entity_id
_entity_poly.type
_entity_poly.pdbx_seq_one_letter_code
_entity_poly.pdbx_strand_id
1 'polypeptide(L)'
;MAGPAPPDRVYAVSIDWNAEIRGQIDLHWTRQLRPRFEGLTDAEFFWEPVPGMWTVRPVADGFASDFAVPPPEPAPVTTIAWRLGHVTFLLEAGLQRFGHPPVDFATYRYAGTAADALRQLDDAYRSWIEGVGGLGDEGLAEPAGPPDSMLSEWSTAGIVLHTHRELLHHGAEIALLRDLYRAGFSG
;
A
#
# COMPACT_ATOMS: atom_id res chain seq x y z
N MET A 1 -16.53 -23.70 -57.91
CA MET A 1 -15.99 -24.39 -56.73
C MET A 1 -15.41 -23.31 -55.80
N ALA A 2 -16.09 -23.05 -54.70
CA ALA A 2 -15.60 -22.13 -53.70
C ALA A 2 -14.53 -22.82 -52.85
N GLY A 3 -13.34 -22.24 -52.69
CA GLY A 3 -12.28 -22.78 -51.86
C GLY A 3 -12.67 -22.73 -50.36
N PRO A 4 -12.04 -23.58 -49.51
CA PRO A 4 -12.33 -23.60 -48.11
C PRO A 4 -12.02 -22.26 -47.46
N ALA A 5 -12.93 -21.79 -46.57
CA ALA A 5 -12.72 -20.62 -45.76
C ALA A 5 -11.44 -20.77 -44.90
N PRO A 6 -10.65 -19.72 -44.73
CA PRO A 6 -9.48 -19.80 -43.85
C PRO A 6 -9.95 -20.11 -42.41
N PRO A 7 -9.19 -20.93 -41.67
CA PRO A 7 -9.53 -21.22 -40.28
C PRO A 7 -9.50 -19.93 -39.46
N ASP A 8 -10.58 -19.69 -38.69
CA ASP A 8 -10.63 -18.63 -37.68
C ASP A 8 -9.47 -18.84 -36.70
N ARG A 9 -8.39 -18.11 -36.93
CA ARG A 9 -7.31 -17.99 -35.94
C ARG A 9 -7.77 -17.06 -34.84
N VAL A 10 -8.48 -17.61 -33.86
CA VAL A 10 -8.63 -16.96 -32.56
C VAL A 10 -7.25 -17.01 -31.92
N TYR A 11 -6.53 -15.91 -32.01
CA TYR A 11 -5.33 -15.71 -31.19
C TYR A 11 -5.82 -15.57 -29.74
N ALA A 12 -5.84 -16.67 -28.99
CA ALA A 12 -6.00 -16.59 -27.55
C ALA A 12 -4.73 -15.93 -27.00
N VAL A 13 -4.83 -14.66 -26.68
CA VAL A 13 -3.80 -13.95 -25.91
C VAL A 13 -3.86 -14.56 -24.52
N SER A 14 -2.84 -15.34 -24.15
CA SER A 14 -2.65 -15.79 -22.78
C SER A 14 -2.23 -14.57 -21.96
N ILE A 15 -3.04 -14.18 -20.99
CA ILE A 15 -2.75 -13.07 -20.08
C ILE A 15 -1.98 -13.65 -18.90
N ASP A 16 -0.79 -13.13 -18.64
CA ASP A 16 -0.05 -13.33 -17.39
C ASP A 16 -0.59 -12.32 -16.34
N TRP A 17 -1.56 -12.76 -15.54
CA TRP A 17 -2.19 -11.90 -14.55
C TRP A 17 -1.23 -11.40 -13.48
N ASN A 18 -0.23 -12.20 -13.11
CA ASN A 18 0.79 -11.77 -12.17
C ASN A 18 1.61 -10.60 -12.73
N ALA A 19 2.06 -10.72 -13.98
CA ALA A 19 2.79 -9.64 -14.65
C ALA A 19 1.94 -8.38 -14.79
N GLU A 20 0.66 -8.50 -15.14
CA GLU A 20 -0.25 -7.36 -15.30
C GLU A 20 -0.49 -6.64 -13.96
N ILE A 21 -0.85 -7.36 -12.91
CA ILE A 21 -1.12 -6.80 -11.57
C ILE A 21 0.13 -6.09 -11.04
N ARG A 22 1.30 -6.73 -11.15
CA ARG A 22 2.57 -6.16 -10.72
C ARG A 22 2.98 -4.96 -11.57
N GLY A 23 2.85 -5.08 -12.89
CA GLY A 23 3.23 -4.04 -13.83
C GLY A 23 2.46 -2.72 -13.62
N GLN A 24 1.17 -2.80 -13.32
CA GLN A 24 0.33 -1.62 -13.06
C GLN A 24 0.79 -0.86 -11.82
N ILE A 25 1.01 -1.55 -10.71
CA ILE A 25 1.42 -0.88 -9.47
C ILE A 25 2.86 -0.36 -9.57
N ASP A 26 3.77 -1.10 -10.21
CA ASP A 26 5.16 -0.68 -10.36
C ASP A 26 5.29 0.54 -11.29
N LEU A 27 4.51 0.59 -12.37
CA LEU A 27 4.42 1.76 -13.23
C LEU A 27 3.93 3.00 -12.45
N HIS A 28 2.86 2.83 -11.66
CA HIS A 28 2.32 3.91 -10.82
C HIS A 28 3.33 4.36 -9.77
N TRP A 29 3.93 3.42 -9.05
CA TRP A 29 4.94 3.70 -8.04
C TRP A 29 6.11 4.48 -8.62
N THR A 30 6.75 3.96 -9.66
CA THR A 30 7.99 4.51 -10.19
C THR A 30 7.81 5.83 -10.95
N ARG A 31 6.68 6.01 -11.64
CA ARG A 31 6.46 7.16 -12.53
C ARG A 31 5.59 8.26 -11.94
N GLN A 32 4.71 7.92 -11.01
CA GLN A 32 3.70 8.85 -10.53
C GLN A 32 3.78 9.11 -9.03
N LEU A 33 3.84 8.08 -8.19
CA LEU A 33 3.66 8.22 -6.76
C LEU A 33 4.97 8.54 -6.02
N ARG A 34 5.98 7.68 -6.14
CA ARG A 34 7.22 7.83 -5.37
C ARG A 34 7.95 9.16 -5.65
N PRO A 35 8.03 9.67 -6.90
CA PRO A 35 8.58 10.99 -7.17
C PRO A 35 7.84 12.13 -6.45
N ARG A 36 6.54 11.96 -6.20
CA ARG A 36 5.74 12.94 -5.43
C ARG A 36 6.16 13.07 -3.97
N PHE A 37 6.88 12.10 -3.44
CA PHE A 37 7.35 12.08 -2.05
C PHE A 37 8.75 12.68 -1.87
N GLU A 38 9.44 13.04 -2.94
CA GLU A 38 10.78 13.63 -2.87
C GLU A 38 10.77 14.98 -2.15
N GLY A 39 11.75 15.15 -1.25
CA GLY A 39 11.88 16.37 -0.45
C GLY A 39 10.77 16.55 0.60
N LEU A 40 10.07 15.48 1.00
CA LEU A 40 9.16 15.52 2.14
C LEU A 40 9.93 15.90 3.42
N THR A 41 9.48 16.95 4.10
CA THR A 41 10.08 17.41 5.36
C THR A 41 9.29 16.93 6.57
N ASP A 42 9.90 16.91 7.77
CA ASP A 42 9.20 16.55 9.01
C ASP A 42 8.06 17.52 9.33
N ALA A 43 8.21 18.80 9.00
CA ALA A 43 7.14 19.78 9.18
C ALA A 43 5.91 19.47 8.30
N GLU A 44 6.14 19.03 7.07
CA GLU A 44 5.10 18.59 6.14
C GLU A 44 4.51 17.23 6.56
N PHE A 45 5.36 16.31 7.02
CA PHE A 45 5.00 14.95 7.46
C PHE A 45 4.01 14.95 8.62
N PHE A 46 4.22 15.82 9.61
CA PHE A 46 3.35 15.99 10.78
C PHE A 46 2.32 17.11 10.66
N TRP A 47 2.18 17.73 9.48
CA TRP A 47 1.26 18.84 9.32
C TRP A 47 -0.20 18.42 9.55
N GLU A 48 -0.86 19.17 10.45
CA GLU A 48 -2.27 19.00 10.81
C GLU A 48 -3.08 20.22 10.33
N PRO A 49 -3.59 20.23 9.07
CA PRO A 49 -4.39 21.34 8.56
C PRO A 49 -5.72 21.54 9.29
N VAL A 50 -6.21 20.53 9.98
CA VAL A 50 -7.42 20.63 10.82
C VAL A 50 -7.16 20.05 12.21
N PRO A 51 -7.76 20.61 13.28
CA PRO A 51 -7.56 20.11 14.63
C PRO A 51 -8.01 18.66 14.82
N GLY A 52 -7.27 17.90 15.61
CA GLY A 52 -7.65 16.54 16.01
C GLY A 52 -7.44 15.48 14.94
N MET A 53 -6.58 15.73 13.99
CA MET A 53 -6.15 14.71 13.03
C MET A 53 -5.46 13.54 13.73
N TRP A 54 -5.67 12.35 13.19
CA TRP A 54 -4.84 11.21 13.56
C TRP A 54 -3.46 11.34 12.92
N THR A 55 -2.44 11.04 13.72
CA THR A 55 -1.04 11.10 13.32
C THR A 55 -0.23 9.99 13.99
N VAL A 56 1.06 10.00 13.81
CA VAL A 56 2.03 9.16 14.52
C VAL A 56 2.59 9.99 15.67
N ARG A 57 2.58 9.43 16.89
CA ARG A 57 2.99 10.14 18.12
C ARG A 57 4.11 9.41 18.85
N PRO A 58 5.00 10.15 19.54
CA PRO A 58 6.04 9.53 20.35
C PRO A 58 5.41 8.74 21.51
N VAL A 59 5.97 7.55 21.76
CA VAL A 59 5.67 6.68 22.89
C VAL A 59 6.99 6.29 23.58
N ALA A 60 6.92 5.55 24.70
CA ALA A 60 8.12 5.21 25.47
C ALA A 60 9.24 4.56 24.62
N ASP A 61 8.87 3.70 23.67
CA ASP A 61 9.82 2.91 22.87
C ASP A 61 9.73 3.26 21.35
N GLY A 62 9.57 4.53 21.00
CA GLY A 62 9.52 4.97 19.59
C GLY A 62 8.25 5.74 19.25
N PHE A 63 7.57 5.36 18.19
CA PHE A 63 6.38 6.04 17.71
C PHE A 63 5.24 5.05 17.46
N ALA A 64 4.01 5.45 17.80
CA ALA A 64 2.78 4.71 17.56
C ALA A 64 1.78 5.55 16.76
N SER A 65 0.93 4.90 15.99
CA SER A 65 -0.15 5.55 15.24
C SER A 65 -1.38 5.76 16.12
N ASP A 66 -2.04 6.91 15.99
CA ASP A 66 -3.38 7.10 16.55
C ASP A 66 -4.33 6.07 15.93
N PHE A 67 -5.10 5.37 16.77
CA PHE A 67 -6.01 4.31 16.35
C PHE A 67 -7.09 4.07 17.41
N ALA A 68 -8.30 3.76 16.99
CA ALA A 68 -9.39 3.33 17.86
C ALA A 68 -10.30 2.30 17.18
N VAL A 69 -10.84 1.37 17.96
CA VAL A 69 -11.86 0.39 17.55
C VAL A 69 -13.02 0.46 18.54
N PRO A 70 -14.26 0.78 18.09
CA PRO A 70 -14.59 1.27 16.75
C PRO A 70 -13.96 2.63 16.46
N PRO A 71 -13.78 3.01 15.18
CA PRO A 71 -13.31 4.37 14.85
C PRO A 71 -14.34 5.41 15.30
N PRO A 72 -13.90 6.65 15.64
CA PRO A 72 -14.83 7.73 15.97
C PRO A 72 -15.72 8.11 14.77
N GLU A 73 -16.89 8.65 15.08
CA GLU A 73 -17.81 9.21 14.10
C GLU A 73 -17.91 10.74 14.29
N PRO A 74 -17.63 11.58 13.27
CA PRO A 74 -17.08 11.21 11.97
C PRO A 74 -15.65 10.69 12.07
N ALA A 75 -15.21 9.87 11.08
CA ALA A 75 -13.83 9.40 11.01
C ALA A 75 -12.86 10.59 10.93
N PRO A 76 -11.79 10.60 11.72
CA PRO A 76 -10.82 11.71 11.72
C PRO A 76 -10.06 11.79 10.40
N VAL A 77 -9.72 13.02 9.99
CA VAL A 77 -8.74 13.23 8.93
C VAL A 77 -7.38 12.75 9.44
N THR A 78 -6.51 12.27 8.55
CA THR A 78 -5.22 11.72 8.93
C THR A 78 -4.06 12.50 8.28
N THR A 79 -2.93 12.62 9.00
CA THR A 79 -1.72 13.28 8.51
C THR A 79 -0.97 12.44 7.47
N ILE A 80 0.02 13.01 6.81
CA ILE A 80 0.97 12.27 5.97
C ILE A 80 1.68 11.19 6.78
N ALA A 81 2.07 11.48 8.03
CA ALA A 81 2.71 10.52 8.94
C ALA A 81 1.85 9.27 9.15
N TRP A 82 0.57 9.47 9.43
CA TRP A 82 -0.37 8.37 9.63
C TRP A 82 -0.52 7.52 8.37
N ARG A 83 -0.71 8.17 7.22
CA ARG A 83 -0.95 7.49 5.92
C ARG A 83 0.26 6.71 5.43
N LEU A 84 1.46 7.31 5.51
CA LEU A 84 2.70 6.60 5.19
C LEU A 84 2.90 5.40 6.13
N GLY A 85 2.68 5.60 7.43
CA GLY A 85 2.77 4.51 8.41
C GLY A 85 1.78 3.39 8.12
N HIS A 86 0.52 3.72 7.81
CA HIS A 86 -0.52 2.75 7.49
C HIS A 86 -0.16 1.90 6.26
N VAL A 87 0.24 2.54 5.16
CA VAL A 87 0.63 1.83 3.93
C VAL A 87 1.86 0.97 4.16
N THR A 88 2.87 1.47 4.87
CA THR A 88 4.08 0.72 5.19
C THR A 88 3.74 -0.52 6.03
N PHE A 89 2.91 -0.34 7.07
CA PHE A 89 2.44 -1.45 7.90
C PHE A 89 1.72 -2.53 7.07
N LEU A 90 0.83 -2.14 6.15
CA LEU A 90 0.10 -3.09 5.31
C LEU A 90 1.03 -3.88 4.39
N LEU A 91 2.02 -3.22 3.78
CA LEU A 91 3.04 -3.89 2.99
C LEU A 91 3.82 -4.89 3.83
N GLU A 92 4.36 -4.46 4.99
CA GLU A 92 5.15 -5.33 5.87
C GLU A 92 4.33 -6.49 6.44
N ALA A 93 3.09 -6.24 6.87
CA ALA A 93 2.19 -7.30 7.33
C ALA A 93 1.88 -8.33 6.22
N GLY A 94 1.81 -7.87 4.99
CA GLY A 94 1.63 -8.74 3.82
C GLY A 94 2.84 -9.62 3.52
N LEU A 95 4.06 -9.21 3.90
CA LEU A 95 5.30 -9.94 3.60
C LEU A 95 5.38 -11.31 4.29
N GLN A 96 4.62 -11.56 5.36
CA GLN A 96 4.56 -12.89 5.99
C GLN A 96 4.18 -13.99 4.99
N ARG A 97 3.42 -13.66 3.92
CA ARG A 97 3.08 -14.60 2.84
C ARG A 97 4.29 -15.09 2.07
N PHE A 98 5.33 -14.27 2.05
CA PHE A 98 6.58 -14.51 1.33
C PHE A 98 7.70 -15.00 2.26
N GLY A 99 7.32 -15.50 3.47
CA GLY A 99 8.26 -16.08 4.44
C GLY A 99 8.95 -15.08 5.37
N HIS A 100 8.56 -13.81 5.35
CA HIS A 100 9.05 -12.83 6.33
C HIS A 100 8.36 -13.04 7.70
N PRO A 101 9.01 -12.62 8.81
CA PRO A 101 8.40 -12.65 10.13
C PRO A 101 7.08 -11.85 10.14
N PRO A 102 6.06 -12.30 10.89
CA PRO A 102 4.84 -11.55 11.06
C PRO A 102 5.10 -10.26 11.85
N VAL A 103 4.38 -9.19 11.49
CA VAL A 103 4.34 -7.97 12.28
C VAL A 103 3.04 -7.91 13.08
N ASP A 104 3.14 -7.45 14.34
CA ASP A 104 2.00 -7.30 15.23
C ASP A 104 1.67 -5.80 15.34
N PHE A 105 0.43 -5.43 15.03
CA PHE A 105 -0.06 -4.05 15.07
C PHE A 105 0.16 -3.41 16.45
N ALA A 106 -0.05 -4.15 17.53
CA ALA A 106 0.06 -3.61 18.89
C ALA A 106 1.50 -3.21 19.26
N THR A 107 2.49 -3.88 18.67
CA THR A 107 3.91 -3.66 18.95
C THR A 107 4.64 -2.96 17.82
N TYR A 108 3.96 -2.70 16.70
CA TYR A 108 4.56 -2.05 15.54
C TYR A 108 5.06 -0.65 15.88
N ARG A 109 6.26 -0.32 15.41
CA ARG A 109 6.88 0.99 15.62
C ARG A 109 6.95 1.73 14.31
N TYR A 110 6.30 2.87 14.30
CA TYR A 110 6.23 3.77 13.15
C TYR A 110 7.47 4.67 13.10
N ALA A 111 7.80 5.18 11.93
CA ALA A 111 8.87 6.14 11.77
C ALA A 111 8.53 7.49 12.43
N GLY A 112 9.50 8.06 13.11
CA GLY A 112 9.38 9.37 13.75
C GLY A 112 9.87 10.55 12.90
N THR A 113 10.34 10.29 11.68
CA THR A 113 10.77 11.29 10.71
C THR A 113 10.30 10.96 9.31
N ALA A 114 10.15 11.97 8.46
CA ALA A 114 9.82 11.80 7.05
C ALA A 114 10.86 10.93 6.32
N ALA A 115 12.15 11.15 6.61
CA ALA A 115 13.24 10.41 5.98
C ALA A 115 13.20 8.91 6.34
N ASP A 116 12.93 8.58 7.60
CA ASP A 116 12.82 7.20 8.06
C ASP A 116 11.58 6.52 7.48
N ALA A 117 10.44 7.23 7.45
CA ALA A 117 9.19 6.74 6.89
C ALA A 117 9.35 6.39 5.40
N LEU A 118 10.02 7.24 4.63
CA LEU A 118 10.27 6.98 3.21
C LEU A 118 11.22 5.79 3.00
N ARG A 119 12.25 5.62 3.85
CA ARG A 119 13.12 4.44 3.76
C ARG A 119 12.36 3.15 4.06
N GLN A 120 11.60 3.12 5.16
CA GLN A 120 10.77 1.95 5.50
C GLN A 120 9.79 1.61 4.36
N LEU A 121 9.13 2.61 3.81
CA LEU A 121 8.20 2.42 2.69
C LEU A 121 8.91 1.87 1.45
N ASP A 122 10.08 2.43 1.07
CA ASP A 122 10.86 1.97 -0.09
C ASP A 122 11.30 0.52 0.08
N ASP A 123 11.74 0.13 1.29
CA ASP A 123 12.18 -1.22 1.59
C ASP A 123 11.00 -2.21 1.61
N ALA A 124 9.88 -1.83 2.25
CA ALA A 124 8.66 -2.62 2.28
C ALA A 124 8.08 -2.82 0.86
N TYR A 125 8.04 -1.76 0.04
CA TYR A 125 7.57 -1.84 -1.34
C TYR A 125 8.45 -2.77 -2.19
N ARG A 126 9.78 -2.66 -2.08
CA ARG A 126 10.71 -3.52 -2.82
C ARG A 126 10.49 -4.99 -2.49
N SER A 127 10.43 -5.33 -1.21
CA SER A 127 10.18 -6.70 -0.76
C SER A 127 8.80 -7.20 -1.18
N TRP A 128 7.80 -6.33 -1.13
CA TRP A 128 6.43 -6.65 -1.56
C TRP A 128 6.35 -6.99 -3.05
N ILE A 129 6.90 -6.12 -3.92
CA ILE A 129 6.81 -6.31 -5.38
C ILE A 129 7.64 -7.52 -5.84
N GLU A 130 8.74 -7.82 -5.16
CA GLU A 130 9.52 -9.03 -5.37
C GLU A 130 8.73 -10.28 -4.99
N GLY A 131 8.11 -10.28 -3.81
CA GLY A 131 7.28 -11.37 -3.34
C GLY A 131 6.08 -11.64 -4.24
N VAL A 132 5.36 -10.59 -4.66
CA VAL A 132 4.25 -10.71 -5.62
C VAL A 132 4.74 -11.30 -6.94
N GLY A 133 5.93 -10.86 -7.42
CA GLY A 133 6.53 -11.38 -8.65
C GLY A 133 6.82 -12.89 -8.62
N GLY A 134 7.06 -13.44 -7.45
CA GLY A 134 7.32 -14.88 -7.25
C GLY A 134 6.07 -15.77 -7.22
N LEU A 135 4.84 -15.21 -7.16
CA LEU A 135 3.61 -16.00 -7.00
C LEU A 135 3.22 -16.76 -8.27
N GLY A 136 3.32 -16.15 -9.44
CA GLY A 136 2.67 -16.65 -10.67
C GLY A 136 1.15 -16.69 -10.56
N ASP A 137 0.47 -17.19 -11.59
CA ASP A 137 -0.99 -17.27 -11.61
C ASP A 137 -1.53 -18.30 -10.59
N GLU A 138 -0.81 -19.39 -10.37
CA GLU A 138 -1.18 -20.40 -9.37
C GLU A 138 -1.14 -19.83 -7.95
N GLY A 139 -0.06 -19.16 -7.57
CA GLY A 139 0.08 -18.54 -6.26
C GLY A 139 -0.93 -17.42 -6.01
N LEU A 140 -1.33 -16.69 -7.05
CA LEU A 140 -2.40 -15.69 -6.96
C LEU A 140 -3.77 -16.32 -6.66
N ALA A 141 -4.02 -17.55 -7.14
CA ALA A 141 -5.28 -18.26 -6.91
C ALA A 141 -5.37 -18.95 -5.53
N GLU A 142 -4.25 -19.10 -4.81
CA GLU A 142 -4.21 -19.71 -3.48
C GLU A 142 -5.08 -18.92 -2.47
N PRO A 143 -5.67 -19.61 -1.46
CA PRO A 143 -6.35 -18.93 -0.36
C PRO A 143 -5.41 -17.97 0.39
N ALA A 144 -5.94 -16.83 0.78
CA ALA A 144 -5.16 -15.80 1.45
C ALA A 144 -4.80 -16.11 2.90
N GLY A 145 -5.47 -17.03 3.54
CA GLY A 145 -5.24 -17.42 4.93
C GLY A 145 -5.58 -18.89 5.19
N PRO A 146 -5.22 -19.39 6.37
CA PRO A 146 -5.56 -20.75 6.74
C PRO A 146 -7.08 -20.94 6.83
N PRO A 147 -7.58 -22.19 6.72
CA PRO A 147 -8.99 -22.50 6.97
C PRO A 147 -9.45 -21.87 8.30
N ASP A 148 -10.69 -21.40 8.35
CA ASP A 148 -11.32 -20.79 9.53
C ASP A 148 -10.78 -19.40 9.92
N SER A 149 -9.85 -18.81 9.16
CA SER A 149 -9.47 -17.39 9.31
C SER A 149 -10.39 -16.47 8.51
N MET A 150 -10.47 -15.19 8.91
CA MET A 150 -11.20 -14.17 8.13
C MET A 150 -10.68 -14.01 6.70
N LEU A 151 -9.44 -14.42 6.44
CA LEU A 151 -8.81 -14.34 5.13
C LEU A 151 -9.01 -15.60 4.28
N SER A 152 -9.60 -16.67 4.83
CA SER A 152 -9.80 -17.94 4.09
C SER A 152 -10.76 -17.81 2.90
N GLU A 153 -11.66 -16.82 2.94
CA GLU A 153 -12.60 -16.53 1.85
C GLU A 153 -12.00 -15.65 0.75
N TRP A 154 -10.78 -15.15 0.95
CA TRP A 154 -10.08 -14.32 -0.01
C TRP A 154 -9.01 -15.13 -0.74
N SER A 155 -8.83 -14.85 -2.02
CA SER A 155 -7.63 -15.31 -2.74
C SER A 155 -6.42 -14.43 -2.42
N THR A 156 -5.23 -14.96 -2.62
CA THR A 156 -3.99 -14.17 -2.56
C THR A 156 -4.05 -12.99 -3.51
N ALA A 157 -4.59 -13.14 -4.73
CA ALA A 157 -4.85 -12.03 -5.64
C ALA A 157 -5.72 -10.94 -5.01
N GLY A 158 -6.76 -11.31 -4.26
CA GLY A 158 -7.63 -10.37 -3.56
C GLY A 158 -6.86 -9.50 -2.55
N ILE A 159 -5.95 -10.10 -1.79
CA ILE A 159 -5.09 -9.36 -0.85
C ILE A 159 -4.06 -8.50 -1.58
N VAL A 160 -3.44 -9.00 -2.64
CA VAL A 160 -2.51 -8.21 -3.46
C VAL A 160 -3.21 -6.97 -4.01
N LEU A 161 -4.39 -7.12 -4.60
CA LEU A 161 -5.18 -6.01 -5.13
C LEU A 161 -5.64 -5.05 -4.01
N HIS A 162 -5.99 -5.56 -2.83
CA HIS A 162 -6.32 -4.72 -1.67
C HIS A 162 -5.11 -3.86 -1.27
N THR A 163 -3.94 -4.46 -1.07
CA THR A 163 -2.72 -3.74 -0.70
C THR A 163 -2.34 -2.69 -1.75
N HIS A 164 -2.44 -3.03 -3.05
CA HIS A 164 -2.20 -2.07 -4.12
C HIS A 164 -3.20 -0.91 -4.10
N ARG A 165 -4.49 -1.20 -3.86
CA ARG A 165 -5.52 -0.16 -3.72
C ARG A 165 -5.23 0.78 -2.55
N GLU A 166 -4.82 0.27 -1.40
CA GLU A 166 -4.45 1.09 -0.24
C GLU A 166 -3.24 2.00 -0.57
N LEU A 167 -2.24 1.47 -1.28
CA LEU A 167 -1.10 2.26 -1.73
C LEU A 167 -1.52 3.39 -2.69
N LEU A 168 -2.41 3.10 -3.65
CA LEU A 168 -2.94 4.10 -4.59
C LEU A 168 -3.78 5.15 -3.87
N HIS A 169 -4.70 4.71 -3.00
CA HIS A 169 -5.64 5.56 -2.28
C HIS A 169 -4.89 6.54 -1.37
N HIS A 170 -4.14 6.03 -0.42
CA HIS A 170 -3.40 6.88 0.52
C HIS A 170 -2.25 7.64 -0.14
N GLY A 171 -1.65 7.09 -1.18
CA GLY A 171 -0.64 7.78 -1.96
C GLY A 171 -1.17 9.04 -2.64
N ALA A 172 -2.37 8.99 -3.21
CA ALA A 172 -3.04 10.15 -3.80
C ALA A 172 -3.40 11.21 -2.74
N GLU A 173 -3.86 10.79 -1.56
CA GLU A 173 -4.16 11.67 -0.44
C GLU A 173 -2.90 12.36 0.11
N ILE A 174 -1.78 11.64 0.22
CA ILE A 174 -0.48 12.21 0.61
C ILE A 174 -0.05 13.26 -0.40
N ALA A 175 -0.15 12.96 -1.70
CA ALA A 175 0.19 13.91 -2.75
C ALA A 175 -0.66 15.20 -2.67
N LEU A 176 -1.97 15.07 -2.40
CA LEU A 176 -2.86 16.21 -2.19
C LEU A 176 -2.49 17.03 -0.95
N LEU A 177 -2.21 16.38 0.19
CA LEU A 177 -1.78 17.09 1.40
C LEU A 177 -0.49 17.86 1.16
N ARG A 178 0.47 17.30 0.41
CA ARG A 178 1.70 17.99 0.04
C ARG A 178 1.44 19.21 -0.83
N ASP A 179 0.53 19.13 -1.78
CA ASP A 179 0.16 20.27 -2.61
C ASP A 179 -0.48 21.38 -1.79
N LEU A 180 -1.36 21.04 -0.85
CA LEU A 180 -1.99 22.00 0.06
C LEU A 180 -0.95 22.67 0.99
N TYR A 181 -0.05 21.88 1.58
CA TYR A 181 1.02 22.41 2.41
C TYR A 181 1.91 23.41 1.65
N ARG A 182 2.36 23.05 0.45
CA ARG A 182 3.20 23.89 -0.41
C ARG A 182 2.50 25.14 -0.90
N ALA A 183 1.17 25.06 -1.09
CA ALA A 183 0.34 26.22 -1.42
C ALA A 183 0.09 27.17 -0.24
N GLY A 184 0.58 26.83 0.97
CA GLY A 184 0.40 27.63 2.17
C GLY A 184 -1.03 27.60 2.73
N PHE A 185 -1.74 26.48 2.51
CA PHE A 185 -3.07 26.30 3.06
C PHE A 185 -3.00 26.36 4.60
N SER A 186 -3.71 27.33 5.20
CA SER A 186 -3.95 27.45 6.64
C SER A 186 -5.44 27.24 6.86
N GLY A 187 -5.82 26.06 7.38
CA GLY A 187 -7.20 25.74 7.74
C GLY A 187 -7.86 26.70 8.73
#